data_75f04b0bf0f482f5db04f91ce2eba5a1
#
_entry.id   75f04b0bf0f482f5db04f91ce2eba5a1
#
_cell.length_a   1.000
_cell.length_b   1.000
_cell.length_c   1.000
_cell.angle_alpha   90.00
_cell.angle_beta   90.00
_cell.angle_gamma   90.00
#
_symmetry.space_group_name_H-M   'P 1'
#
loop_
_entity.id
_entity.type
_entity.pdbx_description
1 polymer ?
#
loop_
_entity_poly.entity_id
_entity_poly.type
_entity_poly.pdbx_seq_one_letter_code
_entity_poly.pdbx_strand_id
1 'polypeptide(L)'
;HRCVGDTDIYFLCNDSTRTIHFNGKFRVPGDKSPEYWNAQDGTTIPAAVWRKETAGTVVPITLQPYESLFVVFVPNKKVAPHILDMTIAAPADEEAPTVSARVEKDRVRLFFREPATATIEQTNGKTRTETVRDVPAPVDLSDNWQVNFPADLGAPDSIRLNTLASLSENPEEGVRYFSGTATYSRTFLLPKGWDKPQRRIVLDLGTVRNLAEVKINGHKAGL
;
A
#
# COMPACT_ATOMS: atom_id res chain seq x y z
N HIS A 1 -16.99 -1.65 15.47
CA HIS A 1 -16.40 -2.78 16.22
C HIS A 1 -17.40 -3.92 16.32
N ARG A 2 -16.92 -5.14 16.11
CA ARG A 2 -17.68 -6.36 16.25
C ARG A 2 -16.80 -7.46 16.86
N CYS A 3 -17.37 -8.29 17.73
CA CYS A 3 -16.72 -9.49 18.26
C CYS A 3 -17.32 -10.73 17.59
N VAL A 4 -16.49 -11.68 17.20
CA VAL A 4 -16.88 -12.98 16.67
C VAL A 4 -16.07 -14.05 17.41
N GLY A 5 -16.70 -14.76 18.32
CA GLY A 5 -15.97 -15.61 19.27
C GLY A 5 -14.95 -14.77 20.05
N ASP A 6 -13.71 -15.21 20.03
CA ASP A 6 -12.59 -14.51 20.68
C ASP A 6 -11.88 -13.49 19.78
N THR A 7 -12.44 -13.16 18.61
CA THR A 7 -11.83 -12.23 17.66
C THR A 7 -12.53 -10.88 17.71
N ASP A 8 -11.76 -9.80 17.87
CA ASP A 8 -12.26 -8.43 17.78
C ASP A 8 -11.97 -7.85 16.40
N ILE A 9 -12.99 -7.33 15.73
CA ILE A 9 -12.93 -6.79 14.36
C ILE A 9 -13.29 -5.31 14.40
N TYR A 10 -12.37 -4.47 13.95
CA TYR A 10 -12.57 -3.03 13.77
C TYR A 10 -12.52 -2.70 12.29
N PHE A 11 -13.53 -2.02 11.78
CA PHE A 11 -13.56 -1.48 10.44
C PHE A 11 -13.22 0.02 10.50
N LEU A 12 -12.26 0.43 9.70
CA LEU A 12 -11.81 1.81 9.54
C LEU A 12 -12.03 2.22 8.09
N CYS A 13 -12.43 3.48 7.88
CA CYS A 13 -12.60 4.06 6.56
C CYS A 13 -12.12 5.50 6.60
N ASN A 14 -11.35 5.89 5.59
CA ASN A 14 -11.00 7.27 5.31
C ASN A 14 -11.95 7.78 4.21
N ASP A 15 -12.85 8.67 4.56
CA ASP A 15 -13.82 9.28 3.63
C ASP A 15 -13.32 10.61 3.03
N SER A 16 -12.04 10.93 3.25
CA SER A 16 -11.42 12.16 2.76
C SER A 16 -10.55 11.95 1.52
N THR A 17 -10.19 13.05 0.87
CA THR A 17 -9.27 13.09 -0.27
C THR A 17 -7.79 13.12 0.14
N ARG A 18 -7.47 13.02 1.43
CA ARG A 18 -6.10 13.08 1.94
C ARG A 18 -5.71 11.77 2.59
N THR A 19 -4.44 11.42 2.53
CA THR A 19 -3.88 10.35 3.38
C THR A 19 -3.94 10.79 4.84
N ILE A 20 -4.39 9.89 5.70
CA ILE A 20 -4.44 10.13 7.15
C ILE A 20 -3.51 9.16 7.88
N HIS A 21 -2.83 9.69 8.90
CA HIS A 21 -1.94 8.93 9.78
C HIS A 21 -2.36 9.16 11.22
N PHE A 22 -2.54 8.10 11.98
CA PHE A 22 -2.86 8.20 13.40
C PHE A 22 -2.50 6.93 14.17
N ASN A 23 -2.34 7.07 15.48
CA ASN A 23 -2.19 5.94 16.38
C ASN A 23 -3.57 5.51 16.88
N GLY A 24 -4.11 4.45 16.29
CA GLY A 24 -5.38 3.86 16.71
C GLY A 24 -5.22 3.14 18.05
N LYS A 25 -6.02 3.52 19.05
CA LYS A 25 -6.08 2.81 20.33
C LYS A 25 -7.33 1.95 20.40
N PHE A 26 -7.12 0.65 20.33
CA PHE A 26 -8.17 -0.35 20.26
C PHE A 26 -8.39 -1.00 21.62
N ARG A 27 -9.65 -1.01 22.09
CA ARG A 27 -10.02 -1.70 23.32
C ARG A 27 -10.17 -3.19 23.06
N VAL A 28 -9.12 -3.94 23.36
CA VAL A 28 -9.04 -5.38 23.09
C VAL A 28 -8.73 -6.11 24.39
N PRO A 29 -9.64 -6.94 24.89
CA PRO A 29 -9.41 -7.74 26.08
C PRO A 29 -8.53 -8.96 25.74
N GLY A 30 -7.76 -9.39 26.74
CA GLY A 30 -6.97 -10.62 26.67
C GLY A 30 -5.69 -10.50 25.84
N ASP A 31 -5.15 -11.66 25.50
CA ASP A 31 -3.87 -11.77 24.79
C ASP A 31 -4.11 -12.01 23.29
N LYS A 32 -4.19 -10.91 22.54
CA LYS A 32 -4.46 -10.88 21.10
C LYS A 32 -3.43 -10.04 20.38
N SER A 33 -3.17 -10.37 19.10
CA SER A 33 -2.32 -9.59 18.22
C SER A 33 -3.12 -9.04 17.03
N PRO A 34 -2.76 -7.84 16.53
CA PRO A 34 -3.45 -7.22 15.40
C PRO A 34 -2.98 -7.79 14.07
N GLU A 35 -3.93 -7.94 13.16
CA GLU A 35 -3.75 -8.22 11.75
C GLU A 35 -4.48 -7.17 10.92
N TYR A 36 -4.00 -6.92 9.72
CA TYR A 36 -4.70 -6.14 8.70
C TYR A 36 -5.36 -7.10 7.71
N TRP A 37 -6.66 -6.97 7.53
CA TRP A 37 -7.41 -7.75 6.56
C TRP A 37 -7.90 -6.83 5.44
N ASN A 38 -7.53 -7.16 4.21
CA ASN A 38 -7.95 -6.46 3.02
C ASN A 38 -9.26 -7.05 2.50
N ALA A 39 -10.31 -6.24 2.43
CA ALA A 39 -11.62 -6.66 1.95
C ALA A 39 -11.68 -6.92 0.43
N GLN A 40 -10.77 -6.33 -0.35
CA GLN A 40 -10.78 -6.43 -1.81
C GLN A 40 -10.26 -7.78 -2.32
N ASP A 41 -9.22 -8.32 -1.67
CA ASP A 41 -8.53 -9.54 -2.13
C ASP A 41 -8.52 -10.65 -1.08
N GLY A 42 -9.05 -10.39 0.13
CA GLY A 42 -9.09 -11.34 1.24
C GLY A 42 -7.73 -11.63 1.88
N THR A 43 -6.69 -10.86 1.55
CA THR A 43 -5.37 -11.06 2.16
C THR A 43 -5.37 -10.63 3.63
N THR A 44 -4.63 -11.37 4.45
CA THR A 44 -4.42 -11.08 5.86
C THR A 44 -2.93 -10.99 6.14
N ILE A 45 -2.51 -9.92 6.82
CA ILE A 45 -1.11 -9.71 7.17
C ILE A 45 -0.99 -9.31 8.65
N PRO A 46 -0.04 -9.89 9.42
CA PRO A 46 0.21 -9.45 10.78
C PRO A 46 0.66 -7.98 10.81
N ALA A 47 0.17 -7.21 11.78
CA ALA A 47 0.68 -5.87 12.01
C ALA A 47 2.13 -5.93 12.51
N ALA A 48 3.04 -5.21 11.85
CA ALA A 48 4.45 -5.22 12.17
C ALA A 48 4.83 -4.23 13.28
N VAL A 49 3.97 -3.23 13.53
CA VAL A 49 4.19 -2.18 14.55
C VAL A 49 2.95 -2.11 15.43
N TRP A 50 3.11 -2.41 16.71
CA TRP A 50 2.04 -2.26 17.70
C TRP A 50 2.56 -2.46 19.12
N ARG A 51 1.87 -1.91 20.10
CA ARG A 51 2.18 -2.12 21.53
C ARG A 51 0.91 -2.25 22.36
N LYS A 52 1.03 -3.02 23.44
CA LYS A 52 0.00 -3.08 24.46
C LYS A 52 0.16 -1.94 25.45
N GLU A 53 -0.95 -1.34 25.84
CA GLU A 53 -1.07 -0.37 26.91
C GLU A 53 -2.13 -0.84 27.92
N THR A 54 -2.17 -0.21 29.10
CA THR A 54 -3.12 -0.56 30.16
C THR A 54 -4.58 -0.54 29.71
N ALA A 55 -4.94 0.34 28.78
CA ALA A 55 -6.31 0.54 28.32
C ALA A 55 -6.56 0.05 26.87
N GLY A 56 -5.69 -0.77 26.30
CA GLY A 56 -5.88 -1.33 24.96
C GLY A 56 -4.57 -1.57 24.20
N THR A 57 -4.70 -1.85 22.92
CA THR A 57 -3.58 -2.03 22.00
C THR A 57 -3.49 -0.82 21.08
N VAL A 58 -2.30 -0.23 20.96
CA VAL A 58 -2.02 0.87 20.04
C VAL A 58 -1.40 0.32 18.77
N VAL A 59 -1.96 0.71 17.63
CA VAL A 59 -1.52 0.33 16.29
C VAL A 59 -1.44 1.59 15.43
N PRO A 60 -0.27 1.93 14.86
CA PRO A 60 -0.16 2.99 13.87
C PRO A 60 -0.94 2.63 12.61
N ILE A 61 -1.81 3.53 12.18
CA ILE A 61 -2.67 3.35 11.00
C ILE A 61 -2.35 4.44 9.98
N THR A 62 -2.21 4.01 8.74
CA THR A 62 -2.19 4.89 7.57
C THR A 62 -3.30 4.45 6.64
N LEU A 63 -4.18 5.37 6.25
CA LEU A 63 -5.21 5.13 5.26
C LEU A 63 -5.06 6.13 4.11
N GLN A 64 -4.99 5.61 2.90
CA GLN A 64 -5.02 6.43 1.68
C GLN A 64 -6.40 7.08 1.50
N PRO A 65 -6.55 8.06 0.58
CA PRO A 65 -7.86 8.60 0.24
C PRO A 65 -8.85 7.48 -0.10
N TYR A 66 -10.03 7.52 0.53
CA TYR A 66 -11.13 6.55 0.34
C TYR A 66 -10.78 5.08 0.66
N GLU A 67 -9.66 4.84 1.30
CA GLU A 67 -9.27 3.48 1.72
C GLU A 67 -10.08 3.01 2.92
N SER A 68 -10.38 1.72 2.94
CA SER A 68 -10.94 1.03 4.10
C SER A 68 -10.04 -0.13 4.53
N LEU A 69 -10.02 -0.40 5.82
CA LEU A 69 -9.16 -1.40 6.44
C LEU A 69 -9.89 -2.10 7.58
N PHE A 70 -9.79 -3.42 7.64
CA PHE A 70 -10.12 -4.15 8.85
C PHE A 70 -8.85 -4.33 9.70
N VAL A 71 -8.92 -3.89 10.95
CA VAL A 71 -7.93 -4.23 11.99
C VAL A 71 -8.56 -5.31 12.87
N VAL A 72 -8.00 -6.50 12.78
CA VAL A 72 -8.54 -7.70 13.41
C VAL A 72 -7.59 -8.19 14.48
N PHE A 73 -8.10 -8.36 15.68
CA PHE A 73 -7.33 -8.86 16.82
C PHE A 73 -7.64 -10.33 17.04
N VAL A 74 -6.69 -11.18 16.75
CA VAL A 74 -6.82 -12.64 16.87
C VAL A 74 -6.16 -13.14 18.16
N PRO A 75 -6.70 -14.20 18.79
CA PRO A 75 -6.07 -14.81 19.95
C PRO A 75 -4.67 -15.32 19.65
N ASN A 76 -3.74 -15.04 20.54
CA ASN A 76 -2.34 -15.41 20.38
C ASN A 76 -2.11 -16.91 20.62
N LYS A 77 -1.99 -17.69 19.54
CA LYS A 77 -1.33 -19.01 19.60
C LYS A 77 0.19 -18.88 19.53
N LYS A 78 0.67 -17.95 18.69
CA LYS A 78 2.07 -17.56 18.54
C LYS A 78 2.10 -16.13 18.03
N VAL A 79 2.66 -15.22 18.79
CA VAL A 79 2.79 -13.81 18.40
C VAL A 79 3.77 -13.69 17.23
N ALA A 80 3.31 -13.06 16.15
CA ALA A 80 4.21 -12.74 15.04
C ALA A 80 5.28 -11.73 15.47
N PRO A 81 6.47 -11.74 14.84
CA PRO A 81 7.48 -10.72 15.07
C PRO A 81 6.92 -9.33 14.88
N HIS A 82 7.17 -8.43 15.82
CA HIS A 82 6.73 -7.03 15.72
C HIS A 82 7.69 -6.11 16.47
N ILE A 83 7.55 -4.83 16.26
CA ILE A 83 8.21 -3.75 16.98
C ILE A 83 7.17 -2.94 17.74
N LEU A 84 7.57 -2.32 18.83
CA LEU A 84 6.65 -1.59 19.71
C LEU A 84 6.32 -0.21 19.15
N ASP A 85 7.32 0.45 18.54
CA ASP A 85 7.19 1.77 17.94
C ASP A 85 8.20 1.98 16.82
N MET A 86 7.89 2.92 15.91
CA MET A 86 8.78 3.34 14.83
C MET A 86 8.64 4.86 14.64
N THR A 87 9.74 5.56 14.85
CA THR A 87 9.85 7.01 14.63
C THR A 87 10.76 7.28 13.44
N ILE A 88 10.28 8.12 12.51
CA ILE A 88 11.04 8.55 11.34
C ILE A 88 11.56 9.94 11.60
N ALA A 89 12.87 10.14 11.42
CA ALA A 89 13.46 11.48 11.50
C ALA A 89 13.07 12.26 10.24
N ALA A 90 12.39 13.39 10.45
CA ALA A 90 12.05 14.36 9.42
C ALA A 90 12.44 15.76 9.89
N PRO A 91 12.80 16.69 8.98
CA PRO A 91 12.88 18.12 9.31
C PRO A 91 11.52 18.63 9.77
N ALA A 92 11.53 19.69 10.60
CA ALA A 92 10.31 20.20 11.24
C ALA A 92 9.22 20.68 10.26
N ASP A 93 9.63 21.11 9.05
CA ASP A 93 8.75 21.71 8.04
C ASP A 93 8.55 20.81 6.81
N GLU A 94 9.00 19.56 6.86
CA GLU A 94 8.87 18.60 5.75
C GLU A 94 7.97 17.41 6.14
N GLU A 95 7.27 16.86 5.16
CA GLU A 95 6.53 15.62 5.35
C GLU A 95 7.51 14.49 5.68
N ALA A 96 7.18 13.70 6.71
CA ALA A 96 8.07 12.62 7.12
C ALA A 96 8.24 11.58 6.00
N PRO A 97 9.49 11.16 5.73
CA PRO A 97 9.78 10.15 4.73
C PRO A 97 8.94 8.88 4.89
N THR A 98 8.53 8.29 3.77
CA THR A 98 7.70 7.09 3.79
C THR A 98 8.53 5.85 4.11
N VAL A 99 8.38 5.36 5.33
CA VAL A 99 8.95 4.08 5.77
C VAL A 99 7.82 3.16 6.22
N SER A 100 7.78 1.95 5.71
CA SER A 100 6.81 0.93 6.11
C SER A 100 7.49 -0.28 6.72
N ALA A 101 6.81 -0.94 7.66
CA ALA A 101 7.26 -2.16 8.30
C ALA A 101 6.36 -3.34 7.90
N ARG A 102 6.93 -4.51 7.65
CA ARG A 102 6.19 -5.75 7.38
C ARG A 102 6.81 -6.93 8.11
N VAL A 103 5.97 -7.86 8.49
CA VAL A 103 6.43 -9.16 9.00
C VAL A 103 6.80 -10.04 7.80
N GLU A 104 8.04 -10.50 7.77
CA GLU A 104 8.52 -11.48 6.80
C GLU A 104 9.16 -12.65 7.54
N LYS A 105 8.50 -13.81 7.47
CA LYS A 105 8.90 -15.03 8.18
C LYS A 105 9.02 -14.80 9.70
N ASP A 106 10.24 -14.69 10.22
CA ASP A 106 10.61 -14.59 11.63
C ASP A 106 11.13 -13.21 12.05
N ARG A 107 10.98 -12.20 11.21
CA ARG A 107 11.50 -10.86 11.46
C ARG A 107 10.57 -9.75 10.91
N VAL A 108 10.76 -8.54 11.43
CA VAL A 108 10.22 -7.32 10.83
C VAL A 108 11.24 -6.77 9.86
N ARG A 109 10.78 -6.46 8.64
CA ARG A 109 11.58 -5.77 7.61
C ARG A 109 11.03 -4.37 7.42
N LEU A 110 11.94 -3.38 7.33
CA LEU A 110 11.61 -2.00 6.99
C LEU A 110 11.82 -1.77 5.49
N PHE A 111 10.93 -1.00 4.88
CA PHE A 111 10.99 -0.59 3.48
C PHE A 111 11.00 0.92 3.40
N PHE A 112 12.03 1.46 2.82
CA PHE A 112 12.26 2.90 2.64
C PHE A 112 11.95 3.27 1.18
N ARG A 113 11.07 4.23 0.96
CA ARG A 113 10.78 4.76 -0.39
C ARG A 113 11.74 5.88 -0.78
N GLU A 114 12.41 6.48 0.18
CA GLU A 114 13.35 7.59 0.05
C GLU A 114 14.41 7.51 1.14
N PRO A 115 15.54 8.24 1.03
CA PRO A 115 16.56 8.29 2.07
C PRO A 115 15.96 8.75 3.40
N ALA A 116 16.14 7.96 4.45
CA ALA A 116 15.60 8.27 5.76
C ALA A 116 16.34 7.53 6.88
N THR A 117 16.11 8.00 8.11
CA THR A 117 16.52 7.33 9.34
C THR A 117 15.30 6.96 10.15
N ALA A 118 15.14 5.67 10.43
CA ALA A 118 14.08 5.13 11.28
C ALA A 118 14.68 4.64 12.61
N THR A 119 14.09 5.07 13.72
CA THR A 119 14.38 4.56 15.04
C THR A 119 13.25 3.64 15.47
N ILE A 120 13.57 2.39 15.82
CA ILE A 120 12.62 1.36 16.19
C ILE A 120 12.80 0.94 17.64
N GLU A 121 11.70 0.79 18.35
CA GLU A 121 11.66 0.18 19.67
C GLU A 121 11.28 -1.30 19.55
N GLN A 122 12.14 -2.17 20.02
CA GLN A 122 11.95 -3.62 19.94
C GLN A 122 11.22 -4.16 21.16
N THR A 123 10.59 -5.33 21.02
CA THR A 123 9.86 -6.02 22.10
C THR A 123 10.73 -6.41 23.31
N ASN A 124 12.05 -6.43 23.16
CA ASN A 124 13.01 -6.65 24.24
C ASN A 124 13.44 -5.35 24.95
N GLY A 125 12.79 -4.22 24.67
CA GLY A 125 13.10 -2.89 25.22
C GLY A 125 14.33 -2.21 24.63
N LYS A 126 14.99 -2.81 23.62
CA LYS A 126 16.12 -2.19 22.95
C LYS A 126 15.67 -1.28 21.83
N THR A 127 16.37 -0.17 21.68
CA THR A 127 16.19 0.73 20.53
C THR A 127 17.26 0.44 19.47
N ARG A 128 16.86 0.46 18.21
CA ARG A 128 17.75 0.30 17.06
C ARG A 128 17.45 1.38 16.04
N THR A 129 18.51 1.95 15.47
CA THR A 129 18.39 2.96 14.41
C THR A 129 18.88 2.37 13.09
N GLU A 130 18.06 2.53 12.04
CA GLU A 130 18.37 2.11 10.67
C GLU A 130 18.39 3.35 9.78
N THR A 131 19.46 3.50 9.01
CA THR A 131 19.61 4.62 8.07
C THR A 131 19.79 4.08 6.66
N VAL A 132 18.95 4.52 5.75
CA VAL A 132 19.09 4.30 4.31
C VAL A 132 19.42 5.62 3.67
N ARG A 133 20.56 5.70 2.98
CA ARG A 133 21.10 6.93 2.37
C ARG A 133 20.88 6.98 0.87
N ASP A 134 20.67 5.84 0.23
CA ASP A 134 20.53 5.72 -1.22
C ASP A 134 19.33 4.86 -1.56
N VAL A 135 18.33 5.50 -2.15
CA VAL A 135 17.14 4.86 -2.72
C VAL A 135 17.10 5.25 -4.19
N PRO A 136 16.97 4.31 -5.11
CA PRO A 136 16.87 4.64 -6.53
C PRO A 136 15.71 5.58 -6.81
N ALA A 137 15.95 6.57 -7.68
CA ALA A 137 14.92 7.47 -8.13
C ALA A 137 13.76 6.69 -8.82
N PRO A 138 12.51 7.12 -8.67
CA PRO A 138 11.40 6.53 -9.41
C PRO A 138 11.60 6.61 -10.91
N VAL A 139 11.07 5.64 -11.63
CA VAL A 139 11.03 5.64 -13.10
C VAL A 139 9.64 6.08 -13.53
N ASP A 140 9.56 7.15 -14.29
CA ASP A 140 8.31 7.62 -14.87
C ASP A 140 7.87 6.68 -16.01
N LEU A 141 6.66 6.18 -15.92
CA LEU A 141 6.03 5.31 -16.91
C LEU A 141 4.79 5.96 -17.53
N SER A 142 4.66 7.28 -17.48
CA SER A 142 3.47 7.99 -17.98
C SER A 142 3.39 8.09 -19.51
N ASP A 143 4.44 7.73 -20.24
CA ASP A 143 4.51 7.88 -21.69
C ASP A 143 4.36 6.58 -22.49
N ASN A 144 4.05 6.69 -23.79
CA ASN A 144 4.08 5.61 -24.79
C ASN A 144 3.22 4.36 -24.47
N TRP A 145 1.97 4.58 -24.07
CA TRP A 145 1.02 3.49 -23.83
C TRP A 145 0.21 3.15 -25.09
N GLN A 146 0.04 1.87 -25.35
CA GLN A 146 -0.94 1.33 -26.27
C GLN A 146 -2.24 1.07 -25.51
N VAL A 147 -3.35 1.59 -26.00
CA VAL A 147 -4.69 1.36 -25.44
C VAL A 147 -5.53 0.62 -26.48
N ASN A 148 -6.07 -0.53 -26.12
CA ASN A 148 -6.94 -1.33 -26.96
C ASN A 148 -8.36 -1.31 -26.38
N PHE A 149 -9.33 -1.23 -27.28
CA PHE A 149 -10.76 -1.22 -26.97
C PHE A 149 -11.43 -2.47 -27.51
N PRO A 150 -12.47 -2.97 -26.84
CA PRO A 150 -13.33 -4.01 -27.41
C PRO A 150 -14.04 -3.52 -28.68
N ALA A 151 -14.23 -4.40 -29.63
CA ALA A 151 -14.98 -4.11 -30.85
C ALA A 151 -16.43 -3.70 -30.55
N ASP A 152 -17.03 -3.00 -31.48
CA ASP A 152 -18.47 -2.65 -31.50
C ASP A 152 -18.95 -1.74 -30.35
N LEU A 153 -18.04 -1.03 -29.66
CA LEU A 153 -18.37 -0.07 -28.62
C LEU A 153 -18.09 1.40 -28.99
N GLY A 154 -17.94 1.68 -30.29
CA GLY A 154 -17.81 3.04 -30.82
C GLY A 154 -16.41 3.66 -30.78
N ALA A 155 -15.48 3.05 -30.05
CA ALA A 155 -14.06 3.43 -30.09
C ALA A 155 -13.35 2.70 -31.25
N PRO A 156 -12.19 3.21 -31.73
CA PRO A 156 -11.33 2.45 -32.64
C PRO A 156 -10.73 1.24 -31.93
N ASP A 157 -10.23 0.26 -32.68
CA ASP A 157 -9.61 -0.95 -32.11
C ASP A 157 -8.48 -0.61 -31.14
N SER A 158 -7.72 0.43 -31.44
CA SER A 158 -6.66 0.90 -30.56
C SER A 158 -6.21 2.33 -30.82
N ILE A 159 -5.63 2.96 -29.81
CA ILE A 159 -4.93 4.24 -29.89
C ILE A 159 -3.58 4.16 -29.23
N ARG A 160 -2.71 5.11 -29.54
CA ARG A 160 -1.46 5.33 -28.82
C ARG A 160 -1.54 6.63 -28.03
N LEU A 161 -1.27 6.54 -26.73
CA LEU A 161 -1.11 7.68 -25.86
C LEU A 161 0.38 8.00 -25.71
N ASN A 162 0.81 9.15 -26.21
CA ASN A 162 2.17 9.63 -26.02
C ASN A 162 2.42 9.97 -24.54
N THR A 163 1.39 10.42 -23.84
CA THR A 163 1.37 10.66 -22.40
C THR A 163 0.01 10.20 -21.87
N LEU A 164 0.01 9.58 -20.69
CA LEU A 164 -1.22 9.18 -20.01
C LEU A 164 -2.09 10.41 -19.71
N ALA A 165 -3.31 10.37 -20.20
CA ALA A 165 -4.33 11.37 -19.93
C ALA A 165 -5.69 10.68 -19.80
N SER A 166 -6.66 11.40 -19.25
CA SER A 166 -8.03 10.89 -19.20
C SER A 166 -8.58 10.66 -20.61
N LEU A 167 -9.21 9.50 -20.87
CA LEU A 167 -9.87 9.25 -22.14
C LEU A 167 -10.97 10.27 -22.42
N SER A 168 -11.60 10.84 -21.39
CA SER A 168 -12.61 11.89 -21.52
C SER A 168 -12.08 13.21 -22.12
N GLU A 169 -10.75 13.38 -22.17
CA GLU A 169 -10.09 14.55 -22.78
C GLU A 169 -9.61 14.27 -24.21
N ASN A 170 -9.83 13.06 -24.72
CA ASN A 170 -9.37 12.68 -26.06
C ASN A 170 -10.16 13.44 -27.13
N PRO A 171 -9.50 13.95 -28.20
CA PRO A 171 -10.18 14.65 -29.31
C PRO A 171 -11.12 13.76 -30.12
N GLU A 172 -10.87 12.44 -30.15
CA GLU A 172 -11.71 11.48 -30.87
C GLU A 172 -12.94 11.12 -30.03
N GLU A 173 -14.12 11.35 -30.58
CA GLU A 173 -15.40 11.18 -29.87
C GLU A 173 -15.64 9.75 -29.43
N GLY A 174 -15.30 8.75 -30.25
CA GLY A 174 -15.41 7.33 -29.88
C GLY A 174 -14.56 6.94 -28.65
N VAL A 175 -13.43 7.60 -28.45
CA VAL A 175 -12.56 7.43 -27.28
C VAL A 175 -13.08 8.24 -26.10
N ARG A 176 -13.47 9.50 -26.33
CA ARG A 176 -13.93 10.43 -25.29
C ARG A 176 -15.16 9.92 -24.55
N TYR A 177 -16.08 9.30 -25.27
CA TYR A 177 -17.33 8.79 -24.73
C TYR A 177 -17.32 7.26 -24.54
N PHE A 178 -16.15 6.62 -24.67
CA PHE A 178 -16.03 5.18 -24.47
C PHE A 178 -16.50 4.76 -23.07
N SER A 179 -17.39 3.77 -23.06
CA SER A 179 -17.87 3.14 -21.83
C SER A 179 -17.61 1.64 -21.90
N GLY A 180 -16.66 1.14 -21.13
CA GLY A 180 -16.26 -0.25 -21.15
C GLY A 180 -14.90 -0.46 -20.51
N THR A 181 -14.32 -1.65 -20.73
CA THR A 181 -12.97 -1.97 -20.24
C THR A 181 -11.95 -1.74 -21.35
N ALA A 182 -11.10 -0.73 -21.22
CA ALA A 182 -9.95 -0.51 -22.08
C ALA A 182 -8.71 -1.21 -21.52
N THR A 183 -7.90 -1.80 -22.41
CA THR A 183 -6.66 -2.47 -22.03
C THR A 183 -5.47 -1.59 -22.36
N TYR A 184 -4.76 -1.14 -21.33
CA TYR A 184 -3.52 -0.39 -21.44
C TYR A 184 -2.34 -1.35 -21.41
N SER A 185 -1.43 -1.23 -22.36
CA SER A 185 -0.22 -2.06 -22.41
C SER A 185 1.02 -1.23 -22.72
N ARG A 186 2.12 -1.59 -22.07
CA ARG A 186 3.43 -0.99 -22.27
C ARG A 186 4.53 -1.99 -21.91
N THR A 187 5.62 -1.96 -22.66
CA THR A 187 6.85 -2.66 -22.31
C THR A 187 7.90 -1.66 -21.83
N PHE A 188 8.59 -1.98 -20.75
CA PHE A 188 9.70 -1.17 -20.23
C PHE A 188 10.80 -2.07 -19.70
N LEU A 189 12.01 -1.51 -19.61
CA LEU A 189 13.16 -2.20 -19.02
C LEU A 189 13.31 -1.81 -17.56
N LEU A 190 13.40 -2.82 -16.72
CA LEU A 190 13.71 -2.59 -15.30
C LEU A 190 15.15 -2.08 -15.17
N PRO A 191 15.42 -0.97 -14.48
CA PRO A 191 16.78 -0.47 -14.30
C PRO A 191 17.68 -1.50 -13.63
N LYS A 192 18.95 -1.53 -14.05
CA LYS A 192 19.93 -2.47 -13.53
C LYS A 192 20.03 -2.42 -12.01
N GLY A 193 19.93 -3.60 -11.38
CA GLY A 193 20.05 -3.75 -9.93
C GLY A 193 18.77 -3.43 -9.15
N TRP A 194 17.63 -3.23 -9.81
CA TRP A 194 16.34 -3.13 -9.15
C TRP A 194 15.79 -4.50 -8.75
N ASP A 195 16.17 -5.55 -9.45
CA ASP A 195 15.79 -6.97 -9.25
C ASP A 195 16.47 -7.64 -8.05
N LYS A 196 17.12 -6.86 -7.17
CA LYS A 196 17.77 -7.42 -5.97
C LYS A 196 16.75 -7.98 -4.98
N PRO A 197 17.03 -9.14 -4.33
CA PRO A 197 16.09 -9.75 -3.38
C PRO A 197 15.71 -8.87 -2.17
N GLN A 198 16.53 -7.86 -1.86
CA GLN A 198 16.29 -6.95 -0.76
C GLN A 198 15.36 -5.77 -1.14
N ARG A 199 15.08 -5.60 -2.43
CA ARG A 199 14.24 -4.51 -2.94
C ARG A 199 12.82 -4.99 -3.14
N ARG A 200 11.89 -4.10 -2.87
CA ARG A 200 10.50 -4.22 -3.25
C ARG A 200 10.22 -3.16 -4.31
N ILE A 201 9.74 -3.61 -5.45
CA ILE A 201 9.33 -2.72 -6.53
C ILE A 201 7.84 -2.45 -6.35
N VAL A 202 7.47 -1.19 -6.39
CA VAL A 202 6.07 -0.74 -6.31
C VAL A 202 5.75 -0.05 -7.62
N LEU A 203 4.65 -0.46 -8.25
CA LEU A 203 4.05 0.26 -9.37
C LEU A 203 3.00 1.19 -8.80
N ASP A 204 3.19 2.49 -8.98
CA ASP A 204 2.21 3.52 -8.65
C ASP A 204 1.41 3.84 -9.91
N LEU A 205 0.10 3.67 -9.85
CA LEU A 205 -0.80 3.94 -10.98
C LEU A 205 -1.26 5.40 -11.02
N GLY A 206 -0.90 6.20 -10.03
CA GLY A 206 -1.40 7.56 -9.88
C GLY A 206 -2.92 7.56 -9.67
N THR A 207 -3.63 8.39 -10.45
CA THR A 207 -5.09 8.51 -10.34
C THR A 207 -5.78 7.52 -11.27
N VAL A 208 -6.49 6.56 -10.70
CA VAL A 208 -7.30 5.59 -11.42
C VAL A 208 -8.79 5.89 -11.21
N ARG A 209 -9.56 5.88 -12.31
CA ARG A 209 -11.01 6.02 -12.28
C ARG A 209 -11.64 4.94 -13.20
N ASN A 210 -12.28 3.90 -12.68
CA ASN A 210 -12.62 3.60 -11.28
C ASN A 210 -11.84 2.38 -10.79
N LEU A 211 -11.66 1.36 -11.63
CA LEU A 211 -11.00 0.09 -11.31
C LEU A 211 -9.92 -0.21 -12.35
N ALA A 212 -8.79 -0.73 -11.90
CA ALA A 212 -7.74 -1.22 -12.78
C ALA A 212 -7.24 -2.59 -12.31
N GLU A 213 -7.41 -3.63 -13.13
CA GLU A 213 -6.69 -4.87 -12.95
C GLU A 213 -5.28 -4.74 -13.54
N VAL A 214 -4.27 -4.99 -12.73
CA VAL A 214 -2.87 -4.87 -13.14
C VAL A 214 -2.28 -6.25 -13.38
N LYS A 215 -1.62 -6.41 -14.54
CA LYS A 215 -0.83 -7.61 -14.88
C LYS A 215 0.60 -7.20 -15.21
N ILE A 216 1.56 -7.93 -14.69
CA ILE A 216 2.99 -7.78 -15.01
C ILE A 216 3.49 -9.11 -15.56
N ASN A 217 3.99 -9.09 -16.80
CA ASN A 217 4.41 -10.30 -17.52
C ASN A 217 3.33 -11.41 -17.52
N GLY A 218 2.07 -11.01 -17.68
CA GLY A 218 0.93 -11.93 -17.68
C GLY A 218 0.41 -12.37 -16.30
N HIS A 219 1.11 -12.05 -15.22
CA HIS A 219 0.70 -12.39 -13.86
C HIS A 219 -0.09 -11.25 -13.21
N LYS A 220 -1.22 -11.58 -12.57
CA LYS A 220 -2.02 -10.60 -11.81
C LYS A 220 -1.19 -10.03 -10.66
N ALA A 221 -1.08 -8.70 -10.61
CA ALA A 221 -0.31 -7.97 -9.59
C ALA A 221 -1.21 -7.18 -8.63
N GLY A 222 -2.46 -6.87 -9.02
CA GLY A 222 -3.42 -6.13 -8.19
C GLY A 222 -4.73 -5.86 -8.91
N LEU A 223 -5.66 -5.29 -8.16
CA LEU A 223 -6.95 -4.77 -8.61
C LEU A 223 -7.16 -3.41 -7.94
#